data_0091d5ae044d67d9b399bc38a0c95c6e
#
_entry.id   0091d5ae044d67d9b399bc38a0c95c6e
#
_cell.length_a   1.000
_cell.length_b   1.000
_cell.length_c   1.000
_cell.angle_alpha   90.00
_cell.angle_beta   90.00
_cell.angle_gamma   90.00
#
_symmetry.space_group_name_H-M   'P 1'
#
loop_
_entity.id
_entity.type
_entity.pdbx_description
1 polymer ?
#
loop_
_entity_poly.entity_id
_entity_poly.type
_entity_poly.pdbx_seq_one_letter_code
_entity_poly.pdbx_strand_id
1 'polypeptide(L)'
;MKTYILLISSLLLTALGACTKDKPEDVDLSVTADKTQVKVGDPVTFTIHHNVNALAIYTGDEGHDYQKSIDNVLKGKTSEELQGKNYRPTDPDVKPYKVDFTSTQVGSTTLANGAFEVRNANSGDNLVGKQAEVVTDATIGKNVVKVNAQHPNWWYEALRLNVNTKVGSDKKMTLRMKFATTTLKSTNDQSEHPEETKFPIVIFLGGIAEGETAVTFKKETVWDLFVEPKTEYTDYTFDIGRTISAWESAVNKKMATLSYIQILFTTVGAGIGYIGDYFVESANFGAIDYKAFDTGKGITITDDSGVTKYTHTYDKAGTYEVVVVGSSSGFKSYSKDGYKTDVGTVSANEYKYNTEYRTIKITVTP
;
A
#
# COMPACT_ATOMS: atom_id res chain seq x y z
N MET A 1 47.83 -47.87 -37.37
CA MET A 1 48.29 -46.99 -36.22
C MET A 1 48.02 -45.50 -36.39
N LYS A 2 48.08 -44.91 -37.57
CA LYS A 2 47.85 -43.46 -37.77
C LYS A 2 46.39 -43.02 -37.57
N THR A 3 45.40 -43.85 -37.82
CA THR A 3 43.98 -43.56 -37.73
C THR A 3 43.48 -43.47 -36.25
N TYR A 4 44.09 -44.24 -35.35
CA TYR A 4 43.73 -44.22 -33.91
C TYR A 4 44.27 -42.99 -33.18
N ILE A 5 45.39 -42.44 -33.65
CA ILE A 5 45.98 -41.23 -33.05
C ILE A 5 45.13 -39.97 -33.35
N LEU A 6 44.49 -39.90 -34.53
CA LEU A 6 43.61 -38.85 -34.92
C LEU A 6 42.27 -38.89 -34.14
N LEU A 7 41.73 -40.06 -33.83
CA LEU A 7 40.53 -40.25 -33.06
C LEU A 7 40.75 -39.87 -31.58
N ILE A 8 41.89 -40.21 -31.02
CA ILE A 8 42.23 -39.87 -29.62
C ILE A 8 42.51 -38.38 -29.49
N SER A 9 43.11 -37.72 -30.46
CA SER A 9 43.32 -36.27 -30.42
C SER A 9 42.04 -35.47 -30.61
N SER A 10 41.07 -35.95 -31.40
CA SER A 10 39.77 -35.30 -31.53
C SER A 10 38.90 -35.50 -30.28
N LEU A 11 38.99 -36.61 -29.58
CA LEU A 11 38.30 -36.86 -28.32
C LEU A 11 38.89 -36.04 -27.16
N LEU A 12 40.22 -35.81 -27.17
CA LEU A 12 40.86 -34.95 -26.18
C LEU A 12 40.51 -33.47 -26.38
N LEU A 13 40.36 -33.01 -27.62
CA LEU A 13 39.95 -31.63 -27.90
C LEU A 13 38.50 -31.33 -27.51
N THR A 14 37.59 -32.32 -27.63
CA THR A 14 36.21 -32.17 -27.18
C THR A 14 36.08 -32.23 -25.65
N ALA A 15 36.96 -32.92 -24.96
CA ALA A 15 37.00 -32.95 -23.50
C ALA A 15 37.52 -31.63 -22.88
N LEU A 16 38.39 -30.90 -23.60
CA LEU A 16 38.88 -29.58 -23.14
C LEU A 16 37.87 -28.44 -23.32
N GLY A 17 36.87 -28.60 -24.19
CA GLY A 17 35.80 -27.62 -24.37
C GLY A 17 34.68 -27.69 -23.31
N ALA A 18 34.65 -28.75 -22.49
CA ALA A 18 33.61 -28.93 -21.48
C ALA A 18 33.91 -28.20 -20.12
N CYS A 19 35.12 -27.69 -19.94
CA CYS A 19 35.55 -27.08 -18.68
C CYS A 19 35.41 -25.53 -18.61
N THR A 20 34.91 -24.91 -19.66
CA THR A 20 34.87 -23.42 -19.72
C THR A 20 33.62 -22.77 -19.06
N LYS A 21 32.65 -23.58 -18.62
CA LYS A 21 31.44 -23.09 -17.97
C LYS A 21 31.58 -22.83 -16.47
N ASP A 22 32.72 -23.14 -15.86
CA ASP A 22 32.95 -23.02 -14.43
C ASP A 22 33.29 -21.58 -13.97
N LYS A 23 33.61 -20.70 -14.89
CA LYS A 23 33.92 -19.31 -14.59
C LYS A 23 32.82 -18.42 -15.15
N PRO A 24 32.34 -17.43 -14.36
CA PRO A 24 31.48 -16.41 -14.90
C PRO A 24 32.20 -15.62 -15.98
N GLU A 25 31.51 -15.24 -17.03
CA GLU A 25 32.02 -14.37 -18.07
C GLU A 25 32.28 -12.97 -17.51
N ASP A 26 33.22 -12.24 -18.09
CA ASP A 26 33.44 -10.84 -17.76
C ASP A 26 32.18 -10.05 -18.16
N VAL A 27 31.74 -9.18 -17.26
CA VAL A 27 30.52 -8.39 -17.45
C VAL A 27 30.84 -7.19 -18.34
N ASP A 28 30.17 -7.12 -19.48
CA ASP A 28 30.05 -5.91 -20.29
C ASP A 28 28.68 -5.30 -20.05
N LEU A 29 28.64 -4.11 -19.45
CA LEU A 29 27.43 -3.43 -19.04
C LEU A 29 27.52 -1.94 -19.32
N SER A 30 26.56 -1.39 -20.03
CA SER A 30 26.40 0.06 -20.18
C SER A 30 24.94 0.47 -20.14
N VAL A 31 24.67 1.71 -19.72
CA VAL A 31 23.34 2.28 -19.66
C VAL A 31 23.34 3.70 -20.20
N THR A 32 22.34 4.01 -21.00
CA THR A 32 22.06 5.37 -21.47
C THR A 32 20.58 5.69 -21.26
N ALA A 33 20.24 6.96 -21.14
CA ALA A 33 18.85 7.42 -21.13
C ALA A 33 18.59 8.31 -22.35
N ASP A 34 17.39 8.25 -22.89
CA ASP A 34 16.97 9.14 -23.99
C ASP A 34 16.91 10.60 -23.55
N LYS A 35 16.62 10.83 -22.25
CA LYS A 35 16.57 12.15 -21.60
C LYS A 35 17.11 12.04 -20.18
N THR A 36 17.87 13.03 -19.73
CA THR A 36 18.36 13.14 -18.34
C THR A 36 17.64 14.24 -17.55
N GLN A 37 16.78 15.03 -18.23
CA GLN A 37 15.89 16.03 -17.63
C GLN A 37 14.49 15.83 -18.21
N VAL A 38 13.49 15.66 -17.34
CA VAL A 38 12.09 15.46 -17.72
C VAL A 38 11.17 16.17 -16.73
N LYS A 39 9.89 16.27 -17.06
CA LYS A 39 8.84 16.69 -16.11
C LYS A 39 8.25 15.50 -15.39
N VAL A 40 7.61 15.79 -14.26
CA VAL A 40 6.75 14.80 -13.57
C VAL A 40 5.73 14.23 -14.56
N GLY A 41 5.63 12.91 -14.62
CA GLY A 41 4.72 12.20 -15.53
C GLY A 41 5.27 11.93 -16.93
N ASP A 42 6.41 12.51 -17.32
CA ASP A 42 7.04 12.24 -18.62
C ASP A 42 7.85 10.93 -18.55
N PRO A 43 7.79 10.09 -19.59
CA PRO A 43 8.57 8.84 -19.64
C PRO A 43 10.05 9.11 -19.95
N VAL A 44 10.92 8.33 -19.31
CA VAL A 44 12.35 8.19 -19.61
C VAL A 44 12.62 6.77 -20.06
N THR A 45 13.30 6.60 -21.18
CA THR A 45 13.67 5.29 -21.70
C THR A 45 15.17 5.05 -21.51
N PHE A 46 15.49 4.03 -20.74
CA PHE A 46 16.85 3.55 -20.56
C PHE A 46 17.18 2.48 -21.61
N THR A 47 18.31 2.62 -22.28
CA THR A 47 18.86 1.59 -23.16
C THR A 47 20.07 0.95 -22.45
N ILE A 48 20.01 -0.34 -22.24
CA ILE A 48 20.99 -1.11 -21.50
C ILE A 48 21.61 -2.13 -22.44
N HIS A 49 22.93 -2.05 -22.66
CA HIS A 49 23.68 -3.05 -23.38
C HIS A 49 24.37 -3.96 -22.36
N HIS A 50 24.26 -5.27 -22.54
CA HIS A 50 24.78 -6.24 -21.59
C HIS A 50 25.04 -7.61 -22.21
N ASN A 51 25.94 -8.36 -21.58
CA ASN A 51 26.19 -9.79 -21.87
C ASN A 51 25.89 -10.68 -20.66
N VAL A 52 25.09 -10.19 -19.70
CA VAL A 52 24.83 -10.87 -18.43
C VAL A 52 23.58 -11.73 -18.49
N ASN A 53 23.51 -12.73 -17.61
CA ASN A 53 22.35 -13.60 -17.46
C ASN A 53 21.41 -13.22 -16.29
N ALA A 54 21.76 -12.19 -15.53
CA ALA A 54 20.87 -11.58 -14.56
C ALA A 54 21.03 -10.04 -14.61
N LEU A 55 19.93 -9.34 -14.78
CA LEU A 55 19.90 -7.89 -14.92
C LEU A 55 18.81 -7.29 -14.03
N ALA A 56 19.15 -6.23 -13.32
CA ALA A 56 18.19 -5.48 -12.52
C ALA A 56 18.45 -3.97 -12.66
N ILE A 57 17.37 -3.19 -12.64
CA ILE A 57 17.41 -1.73 -12.61
C ILE A 57 16.81 -1.22 -11.29
N TYR A 58 17.47 -0.26 -10.68
CA TYR A 58 17.01 0.54 -9.56
C TYR A 58 16.75 1.94 -10.08
N THR A 59 15.53 2.38 -10.08
CA THR A 59 15.12 3.66 -10.67
C THR A 59 15.39 4.86 -9.77
N GLY A 60 15.75 4.61 -8.50
CA GLY A 60 16.10 5.63 -7.51
C GLY A 60 14.90 6.26 -6.82
N ASP A 61 13.68 5.96 -7.25
CA ASP A 61 12.46 6.39 -6.60
C ASP A 61 12.06 5.48 -5.42
N GLU A 62 10.94 5.80 -4.79
CA GLU A 62 10.48 5.11 -3.60
C GLU A 62 10.26 3.61 -3.86
N GLY A 63 10.95 2.77 -3.10
CA GLY A 63 10.93 1.32 -3.26
C GLY A 63 12.07 0.76 -4.13
N HIS A 64 12.77 1.59 -4.89
CA HIS A 64 13.76 1.17 -5.89
C HIS A 64 15.10 1.88 -5.77
N ASP A 65 15.51 2.26 -4.55
CA ASP A 65 16.78 2.91 -4.25
C ASP A 65 17.89 1.88 -3.97
N TYR A 66 18.94 1.91 -4.77
CA TYR A 66 20.06 0.97 -4.68
C TYR A 66 20.83 1.07 -3.36
N GLN A 67 21.06 2.29 -2.85
CA GLN A 67 21.77 2.48 -1.59
C GLN A 67 21.02 1.89 -0.41
N LYS A 68 19.69 2.04 -0.40
CA LYS A 68 18.83 1.41 0.62
C LYS A 68 18.88 -0.10 0.56
N SER A 69 18.95 -0.69 -0.64
CA SER A 69 19.14 -2.13 -0.81
C SER A 69 20.44 -2.61 -0.13
N ILE A 70 21.55 -1.92 -0.39
CA ILE A 70 22.84 -2.23 0.21
C ILE A 70 22.79 -2.04 1.73
N ASP A 71 22.26 -0.92 2.21
CA ASP A 71 22.17 -0.62 3.63
C ASP A 71 21.36 -1.68 4.39
N ASN A 72 20.31 -2.20 3.79
CA ASN A 72 19.51 -3.25 4.39
C ASN A 72 20.26 -4.57 4.50
N VAL A 73 21.03 -4.95 3.48
CA VAL A 73 21.90 -6.13 3.52
C VAL A 73 22.99 -5.95 4.57
N LEU A 74 23.66 -4.80 4.61
CA LEU A 74 24.74 -4.50 5.56
C LEU A 74 24.24 -4.43 7.02
N LYS A 75 22.96 -4.13 7.25
CA LYS A 75 22.33 -4.20 8.58
C LYS A 75 22.02 -5.62 9.03
N GLY A 76 22.48 -6.63 8.30
CA GLY A 76 22.31 -8.04 8.64
C GLY A 76 20.89 -8.56 8.48
N LYS A 77 20.08 -7.90 7.65
CA LYS A 77 18.76 -8.39 7.29
C LYS A 77 18.84 -9.67 6.48
N THR A 78 18.17 -10.71 6.92
CA THR A 78 18.10 -11.97 6.17
C THR A 78 17.22 -11.84 4.94
N SER A 79 17.43 -12.73 3.96
CA SER A 79 16.54 -12.81 2.78
C SER A 79 15.08 -13.00 3.17
N GLU A 80 14.79 -13.73 4.27
CA GLU A 80 13.44 -13.91 4.79
C GLU A 80 12.87 -12.62 5.37
N GLU A 81 13.68 -11.86 6.11
CA GLU A 81 13.29 -10.55 6.63
C GLU A 81 13.03 -9.55 5.51
N LEU A 82 13.81 -9.59 4.42
CA LEU A 82 13.67 -8.72 3.26
C LEU A 82 12.53 -9.17 2.33
N GLN A 83 12.27 -10.45 2.21
CA GLN A 83 11.21 -10.98 1.34
C GLN A 83 9.85 -11.10 2.00
N GLY A 84 9.79 -11.35 3.31
CA GLY A 84 8.55 -11.75 3.96
C GLY A 84 7.79 -10.63 4.66
N LYS A 85 8.49 -9.78 5.40
CA LYS A 85 7.85 -8.86 6.35
C LYS A 85 7.57 -7.46 5.79
N ASN A 86 8.10 -7.12 4.64
CA ASN A 86 8.19 -5.72 4.23
C ASN A 86 7.26 -5.32 3.07
N TYR A 87 6.64 -6.28 2.38
CA TYR A 87 5.76 -6.01 1.25
C TYR A 87 4.34 -6.50 1.42
N ARG A 88 4.05 -7.19 2.52
CA ARG A 88 2.70 -7.62 2.85
C ARG A 88 2.49 -7.39 4.33
N PRO A 89 1.25 -7.08 4.76
CA PRO A 89 0.89 -7.31 6.14
C PRO A 89 1.41 -8.69 6.49
N THR A 90 1.99 -8.83 7.66
CA THR A 90 2.36 -10.14 8.22
C THR A 90 1.15 -11.07 8.29
N ASP A 91 -0.03 -10.51 8.11
CA ASP A 91 -1.30 -11.20 8.02
C ASP A 91 -2.02 -10.79 6.72
N PRO A 92 -2.26 -11.72 5.77
CA PRO A 92 -2.96 -11.45 4.51
C PRO A 92 -4.41 -11.03 4.70
N ASP A 93 -4.97 -11.24 5.91
CA ASP A 93 -6.33 -10.83 6.25
C ASP A 93 -6.40 -9.39 6.76
N VAL A 94 -5.26 -8.73 7.03
CA VAL A 94 -5.19 -7.30 7.27
C VAL A 94 -5.24 -6.57 5.93
N LYS A 95 -6.40 -6.03 5.59
CA LYS A 95 -6.64 -5.36 4.31
C LYS A 95 -6.95 -3.89 4.53
N PRO A 96 -6.29 -2.97 3.80
CA PRO A 96 -6.67 -1.57 3.85
C PRO A 96 -8.07 -1.40 3.25
N TYR A 97 -8.89 -0.63 3.94
CA TYR A 97 -10.18 -0.21 3.43
C TYR A 97 -10.02 1.13 2.71
N LYS A 98 -10.48 1.19 1.47
CA LYS A 98 -10.54 2.42 0.68
C LYS A 98 -11.82 2.45 -0.11
N VAL A 99 -12.53 3.56 -0.03
CA VAL A 99 -13.68 3.84 -0.89
C VAL A 99 -13.62 5.27 -1.39
N ASP A 100 -14.05 5.45 -2.62
CA ASP A 100 -14.47 6.72 -3.21
C ASP A 100 -15.77 6.47 -3.97
N PHE A 101 -16.35 7.53 -4.49
CA PHE A 101 -17.67 7.47 -5.13
C PHE A 101 -17.60 7.85 -6.61
N THR A 102 -16.40 8.00 -7.17
CA THR A 102 -16.17 8.49 -8.54
C THR A 102 -16.90 7.65 -9.59
N SER A 103 -16.95 6.33 -9.39
CA SER A 103 -17.66 5.39 -10.28
C SER A 103 -19.10 5.09 -9.85
N THR A 104 -19.56 5.64 -8.73
CA THR A 104 -20.93 5.40 -8.25
C THR A 104 -21.90 6.31 -8.98
N GLN A 105 -22.99 5.73 -9.50
CA GLN A 105 -24.00 6.48 -10.24
C GLN A 105 -24.66 7.54 -9.35
N VAL A 106 -24.84 8.74 -9.88
CA VAL A 106 -25.59 9.83 -9.22
C VAL A 106 -27.01 9.36 -8.93
N GLY A 107 -27.49 9.64 -7.71
CA GLY A 107 -28.78 9.16 -7.21
C GLY A 107 -28.81 7.69 -6.78
N SER A 108 -27.65 6.99 -6.78
CA SER A 108 -27.57 5.61 -6.30
C SER A 108 -27.89 5.51 -4.81
N THR A 109 -28.62 4.47 -4.45
CA THR A 109 -28.90 4.09 -3.05
C THR A 109 -27.88 3.09 -2.50
N THR A 110 -27.04 2.51 -3.37
CA THR A 110 -25.96 1.58 -3.00
C THR A 110 -24.63 2.32 -3.10
N LEU A 111 -24.07 2.71 -1.97
CA LEU A 111 -22.85 3.50 -1.89
C LEU A 111 -21.62 2.58 -1.92
N ALA A 112 -20.74 2.80 -2.89
CA ALA A 112 -19.51 2.01 -3.06
C ALA A 112 -19.75 0.49 -2.93
N ASN A 113 -20.78 -0.03 -3.61
CA ASN A 113 -21.17 -1.45 -3.57
C ASN A 113 -21.44 -2.00 -2.15
N GLY A 114 -21.95 -1.17 -1.26
CA GLY A 114 -22.22 -1.53 0.14
C GLY A 114 -21.00 -1.44 1.07
N ALA A 115 -19.85 -1.00 0.56
CA ALA A 115 -18.68 -0.78 1.40
C ALA A 115 -18.83 0.45 2.32
N PHE A 116 -19.66 1.41 1.89
CA PHE A 116 -20.01 2.62 2.66
C PHE A 116 -21.53 2.72 2.78
N GLU A 117 -22.03 3.10 3.94
CA GLU A 117 -23.47 3.23 4.19
C GLU A 117 -23.74 4.42 5.11
N VAL A 118 -24.98 4.94 5.03
CA VAL A 118 -25.53 5.85 6.04
C VAL A 118 -26.67 5.13 6.74
N ARG A 119 -26.59 5.02 8.07
CA ARG A 119 -27.50 4.20 8.86
C ARG A 119 -28.01 4.93 10.10
N ASN A 120 -29.18 4.52 10.54
CA ASN A 120 -29.64 4.82 11.89
C ASN A 120 -28.79 4.05 12.92
N ALA A 121 -28.12 4.79 13.81
CA ALA A 121 -27.20 4.18 14.77
C ALA A 121 -27.90 3.29 15.83
N ASN A 122 -29.18 3.52 16.09
CA ASN A 122 -29.93 2.75 17.08
C ASN A 122 -30.64 1.51 16.48
N SER A 123 -31.31 1.68 15.37
CA SER A 123 -32.09 0.59 14.74
C SER A 123 -31.27 -0.19 13.73
N GLY A 124 -30.15 0.35 13.27
CA GLY A 124 -29.38 -0.21 12.17
C GLY A 124 -30.04 -0.05 10.80
N ASP A 125 -31.16 0.68 10.73
CA ASP A 125 -31.87 0.94 9.48
C ASP A 125 -31.00 1.72 8.51
N ASN A 126 -31.07 1.37 7.24
CA ASN A 126 -30.37 2.08 6.18
C ASN A 126 -31.16 3.34 5.80
N LEU A 127 -30.51 4.50 5.92
CA LEU A 127 -31.10 5.81 5.60
C LEU A 127 -30.76 6.29 4.18
N VAL A 128 -30.03 5.51 3.40
CA VAL A 128 -29.68 5.86 2.02
C VAL A 128 -30.94 6.11 1.20
N GLY A 129 -30.93 7.20 0.44
CA GLY A 129 -32.07 7.67 -0.32
C GLY A 129 -33.00 8.63 0.44
N LYS A 130 -32.84 8.77 1.76
CA LYS A 130 -33.55 9.77 2.56
C LYS A 130 -32.60 10.87 3.09
N GLN A 131 -31.48 10.46 3.67
CA GLN A 131 -30.48 11.33 4.27
C GLN A 131 -29.14 11.32 3.55
N ALA A 132 -28.98 10.44 2.55
CA ALA A 132 -27.75 10.37 1.77
C ALA A 132 -28.05 10.11 0.29
N GLU A 133 -27.31 10.79 -0.58
CA GLU A 133 -27.35 10.58 -2.03
C GLU A 133 -25.97 10.84 -2.65
N VAL A 134 -25.69 10.17 -3.76
CA VAL A 134 -24.54 10.48 -4.59
C VAL A 134 -24.87 11.67 -5.48
N VAL A 135 -24.05 12.71 -5.38
CA VAL A 135 -24.18 13.93 -6.19
C VAL A 135 -22.85 14.23 -6.87
N THR A 136 -22.88 14.94 -8.00
CA THR A 136 -21.66 15.50 -8.59
C THR A 136 -21.34 16.83 -7.92
N ASP A 137 -20.19 16.93 -7.24
CA ASP A 137 -19.71 18.21 -6.72
C ASP A 137 -18.94 18.96 -7.81
N ALA A 138 -19.49 20.07 -8.26
CA ALA A 138 -18.94 20.88 -9.35
C ALA A 138 -17.57 21.52 -9.00
N THR A 139 -17.27 21.70 -7.70
CA THR A 139 -16.00 22.33 -7.26
C THR A 139 -14.79 21.43 -7.48
N ILE A 140 -14.99 20.12 -7.44
CA ILE A 140 -13.91 19.13 -7.64
C ILE A 140 -14.15 18.22 -8.86
N GLY A 141 -15.32 18.36 -9.53
CA GLY A 141 -15.67 17.56 -10.73
C GLY A 141 -15.82 16.05 -10.46
N LYS A 142 -16.18 15.66 -9.21
CA LYS A 142 -16.29 14.26 -8.81
C LYS A 142 -17.64 13.95 -8.19
N ASN A 143 -18.02 12.68 -8.24
CA ASN A 143 -19.15 12.18 -7.48
C ASN A 143 -18.75 11.98 -6.02
N VAL A 144 -19.60 12.44 -5.12
CA VAL A 144 -19.43 12.42 -3.67
C VAL A 144 -20.74 11.99 -3.01
N VAL A 145 -20.67 11.54 -1.78
CA VAL A 145 -21.88 11.30 -0.98
C VAL A 145 -22.25 12.59 -0.24
N LYS A 146 -23.42 13.14 -0.56
CA LYS A 146 -24.05 14.19 0.22
C LYS A 146 -24.89 13.56 1.32
N VAL A 147 -24.67 13.96 2.55
CA VAL A 147 -25.44 13.54 3.72
C VAL A 147 -26.20 14.74 4.26
N ASN A 148 -27.51 14.57 4.44
CA ASN A 148 -28.39 15.57 5.02
C ASN A 148 -28.52 15.32 6.53
N ALA A 149 -27.69 15.98 7.33
CA ALA A 149 -27.67 15.85 8.78
C ALA A 149 -28.52 16.95 9.45
N GLN A 150 -29.74 17.16 8.99
CA GLN A 150 -30.65 18.17 9.55
C GLN A 150 -31.56 17.62 10.65
N HIS A 151 -31.47 16.33 10.94
CA HIS A 151 -32.29 15.72 11.96
C HIS A 151 -31.77 16.03 13.37
N PRO A 152 -32.62 16.48 14.31
CA PRO A 152 -32.19 16.81 15.68
C PRO A 152 -31.76 15.58 16.51
N ASN A 153 -32.01 14.36 16.01
CA ASN A 153 -31.66 13.14 16.71
C ASN A 153 -30.34 12.58 16.21
N TRP A 154 -29.30 12.74 16.98
CA TRP A 154 -27.92 12.37 16.72
C TRP A 154 -27.66 10.93 16.29
N TRP A 155 -28.58 9.99 16.44
CA TRP A 155 -28.44 8.59 16.06
C TRP A 155 -28.96 8.26 14.67
N TYR A 156 -29.47 9.23 13.90
CA TYR A 156 -30.08 8.95 12.61
C TYR A 156 -29.07 8.94 11.45
N GLU A 157 -28.01 9.70 11.49
CA GLU A 157 -27.07 9.84 10.37
C GLU A 157 -25.67 9.34 10.73
N ALA A 158 -25.56 8.05 11.03
CA ALA A 158 -24.26 7.43 11.24
C ALA A 158 -23.64 6.99 9.93
N LEU A 159 -22.44 7.45 9.64
CA LEU A 159 -21.62 6.89 8.58
C LEU A 159 -21.12 5.52 9.00
N ARG A 160 -21.28 4.52 8.15
CA ARG A 160 -20.75 3.17 8.39
C ARG A 160 -19.78 2.78 7.29
N LEU A 161 -18.55 2.47 7.69
CA LEU A 161 -17.51 1.90 6.87
C LEU A 161 -17.48 0.40 7.11
N ASN A 162 -17.85 -0.41 6.13
CA ASN A 162 -17.85 -1.87 6.21
C ASN A 162 -16.44 -2.40 5.88
N VAL A 163 -15.53 -2.29 6.83
CA VAL A 163 -14.09 -2.50 6.63
C VAL A 163 -13.70 -3.97 6.50
N ASN A 164 -14.36 -4.87 7.25
CA ASN A 164 -14.20 -6.34 7.20
C ASN A 164 -12.72 -6.79 7.12
N THR A 165 -11.91 -6.34 8.08
CA THR A 165 -10.47 -6.61 8.11
C THR A 165 -10.00 -7.01 9.50
N LYS A 166 -8.92 -7.77 9.60
CA LYS A 166 -8.20 -7.90 10.85
C LYS A 166 -7.59 -6.57 11.26
N VAL A 167 -7.53 -6.33 12.55
CA VAL A 167 -6.93 -5.12 13.11
C VAL A 167 -5.42 -5.19 12.97
N GLY A 168 -4.87 -4.35 12.09
CA GLY A 168 -3.43 -4.20 11.91
C GLY A 168 -2.79 -3.24 12.90
N SER A 169 -1.52 -2.92 12.66
CA SER A 169 -0.76 -1.94 13.47
C SER A 169 -1.24 -0.51 13.24
N ASP A 170 -1.66 -0.16 12.03
CA ASP A 170 -2.26 1.14 11.73
C ASP A 170 -3.77 1.11 12.02
N LYS A 171 -4.21 1.95 12.91
CA LYS A 171 -5.59 2.09 13.35
C LYS A 171 -6.17 3.45 12.99
N LYS A 172 -5.60 4.13 12.02
CA LYS A 172 -6.06 5.43 11.56
C LYS A 172 -7.16 5.28 10.53
N MET A 173 -8.20 6.06 10.72
CA MET A 173 -9.29 6.27 9.79
C MET A 173 -9.21 7.69 9.26
N THR A 174 -9.34 7.88 7.96
CA THR A 174 -9.38 9.19 7.33
C THR A 174 -10.64 9.33 6.48
N LEU A 175 -11.34 10.43 6.67
CA LEU A 175 -12.45 10.88 5.86
C LEU A 175 -12.04 12.16 5.13
N ARG A 176 -12.07 12.16 3.81
CA ARG A 176 -11.95 13.37 3.03
C ARG A 176 -13.34 13.92 2.77
N MET A 177 -13.66 15.04 3.42
CA MET A 177 -15.00 15.58 3.41
C MET A 177 -15.02 17.09 3.60
N LYS A 178 -16.16 17.73 3.30
CA LYS A 178 -16.46 19.13 3.61
C LYS A 178 -17.85 19.24 4.22
N PHE A 179 -18.05 20.33 4.92
CA PHE A 179 -19.35 20.72 5.49
C PHE A 179 -19.94 21.87 4.68
N ALA A 180 -21.27 21.98 4.63
CA ALA A 180 -21.94 23.07 3.93
C ALA A 180 -21.79 24.42 4.67
N THR A 181 -21.59 24.36 5.98
CA THR A 181 -21.36 25.54 6.85
C THR A 181 -20.41 25.20 7.97
N THR A 182 -19.80 26.19 8.60
CA THR A 182 -19.00 26.02 9.80
C THR A 182 -19.80 26.29 11.08
N THR A 183 -21.06 26.71 10.98
CA THR A 183 -21.91 27.04 12.12
C THR A 183 -22.31 25.78 12.87
N LEU A 184 -22.00 25.74 14.16
CA LEU A 184 -22.46 24.70 15.07
C LEU A 184 -23.79 25.11 15.73
N LYS A 185 -24.58 24.11 16.13
CA LYS A 185 -25.90 24.34 16.70
C LYS A 185 -26.13 23.47 17.93
N SER A 186 -26.96 23.92 18.80
CA SER A 186 -27.51 23.10 19.88
C SER A 186 -28.32 21.95 19.30
N THR A 187 -28.08 20.74 19.79
CA THR A 187 -28.84 19.55 19.38
C THR A 187 -30.27 19.53 19.94
N ASN A 188 -30.60 20.42 20.91
CA ASN A 188 -31.92 20.47 21.52
C ASN A 188 -32.86 21.45 20.81
N ASP A 189 -32.42 22.69 20.62
CA ASP A 189 -33.27 23.80 20.15
C ASP A 189 -32.79 24.39 18.82
N GLN A 190 -31.68 23.88 18.29
CA GLN A 190 -31.05 24.32 17.03
C GLN A 190 -30.56 25.76 17.05
N SER A 191 -30.42 26.36 18.24
CA SER A 191 -29.81 27.67 18.37
C SER A 191 -28.37 27.66 17.90
N GLU A 192 -27.95 28.74 17.23
CA GLU A 192 -26.57 28.85 16.70
C GLU A 192 -25.58 29.19 17.81
N HIS A 193 -24.40 28.57 17.73
CA HIS A 193 -23.29 28.73 18.66
C HIS A 193 -22.02 29.16 17.91
N PRO A 194 -21.97 30.44 17.49
CA PRO A 194 -20.83 30.95 16.71
C PRO A 194 -19.52 31.01 17.49
N GLU A 195 -19.59 30.94 18.83
CA GLU A 195 -18.43 30.88 19.73
C GLU A 195 -17.74 29.48 19.71
N GLU A 196 -18.46 28.47 19.28
CA GLU A 196 -17.93 27.10 19.20
C GLU A 196 -17.36 26.81 17.81
N THR A 197 -16.14 26.31 17.78
CA THR A 197 -15.43 26.04 16.53
C THR A 197 -15.27 24.54 16.23
N LYS A 198 -15.54 23.68 17.19
CA LYS A 198 -15.40 22.22 17.07
C LYS A 198 -16.44 21.49 17.89
N PHE A 199 -16.77 20.29 17.46
CA PHE A 199 -17.70 19.43 18.17
C PHE A 199 -17.15 18.01 18.32
N PRO A 200 -17.51 17.26 19.35
CA PRO A 200 -17.10 15.88 19.51
C PRO A 200 -17.82 14.98 18.52
N ILE A 201 -17.10 13.96 18.05
CA ILE A 201 -17.68 12.85 17.29
C ILE A 201 -17.77 11.60 18.16
N VAL A 202 -18.67 10.72 17.77
CA VAL A 202 -18.88 9.43 18.43
C VAL A 202 -18.56 8.31 17.45
N ILE A 203 -17.72 7.37 17.88
CA ILE A 203 -17.34 6.20 17.07
C ILE A 203 -17.81 4.93 17.76
N PHE A 204 -18.58 4.13 17.02
CA PHE A 204 -19.03 2.81 17.42
C PHE A 204 -18.34 1.74 16.55
N LEU A 205 -18.07 0.59 17.13
CA LEU A 205 -17.42 -0.51 16.42
C LEU A 205 -18.29 -1.76 16.43
N GLY A 206 -18.35 -2.41 15.27
CA GLY A 206 -18.78 -3.80 15.17
C GLY A 206 -17.57 -4.68 14.90
N GLY A 207 -17.31 -5.62 15.78
CA GLY A 207 -16.17 -6.52 15.70
C GLY A 207 -16.52 -7.96 16.00
N ILE A 208 -15.72 -8.89 15.50
CA ILE A 208 -15.78 -10.30 15.82
C ILE A 208 -14.64 -10.58 16.79
N ALA A 209 -14.98 -11.10 17.98
CA ALA A 209 -13.99 -11.47 18.98
C ALA A 209 -13.25 -12.76 18.62
N GLU A 210 -12.06 -12.95 19.15
CA GLU A 210 -11.32 -14.21 19.00
C GLU A 210 -12.15 -15.42 19.46
N GLY A 211 -12.23 -16.43 18.58
CA GLY A 211 -13.02 -17.64 18.80
C GLY A 211 -14.53 -17.50 18.56
N GLU A 212 -15.00 -16.32 18.13
CA GLU A 212 -16.41 -16.06 17.81
C GLU A 212 -16.62 -15.97 16.30
N THR A 213 -17.88 -16.04 15.87
CA THR A 213 -18.27 -15.84 14.46
C THR A 213 -19.27 -14.70 14.28
N ALA A 214 -19.92 -14.29 15.37
CA ALA A 214 -20.91 -13.24 15.35
C ALA A 214 -20.30 -11.86 15.59
N VAL A 215 -20.80 -10.87 14.86
CA VAL A 215 -20.43 -9.47 15.07
C VAL A 215 -21.03 -8.98 16.38
N THR A 216 -20.19 -8.45 17.25
CA THR A 216 -20.59 -7.79 18.50
C THR A 216 -20.46 -6.28 18.31
N PHE A 217 -21.56 -5.57 18.48
CA PHE A 217 -21.62 -4.11 18.46
C PHE A 217 -21.42 -3.56 19.86
N LYS A 218 -20.57 -2.54 19.99
CA LYS A 218 -20.37 -1.78 21.24
C LYS A 218 -20.35 -0.30 21.00
N LYS A 219 -21.00 0.43 21.89
CA LYS A 219 -21.06 1.89 21.96
C LYS A 219 -19.96 2.48 22.86
N GLU A 220 -18.80 1.84 22.89
CA GLU A 220 -17.69 2.33 23.69
C GLU A 220 -17.11 3.57 23.02
N THR A 221 -17.36 4.71 23.61
CA THR A 221 -16.98 6.00 23.05
C THR A 221 -15.74 6.55 23.73
N VAL A 222 -14.85 7.06 22.92
CA VAL A 222 -13.72 7.88 23.34
C VAL A 222 -14.10 9.33 23.06
N TRP A 223 -14.24 10.13 24.08
CA TRP A 223 -14.81 11.48 24.02
C TRP A 223 -13.81 12.58 23.64
N ASP A 224 -12.61 12.24 23.22
CA ASP A 224 -11.54 13.17 22.89
C ASP A 224 -11.30 13.33 21.37
N LEU A 225 -12.23 12.86 20.56
CA LEU A 225 -12.20 13.04 19.11
C LEU A 225 -13.11 14.20 18.72
N PHE A 226 -12.53 15.22 18.09
CA PHE A 226 -13.24 16.43 17.72
C PHE A 226 -13.09 16.73 16.23
N VAL A 227 -14.10 17.36 15.65
CA VAL A 227 -14.11 17.89 14.29
C VAL A 227 -14.34 19.40 14.33
N GLU A 228 -13.52 20.12 13.59
CA GLU A 228 -13.74 21.51 13.23
C GLU A 228 -14.27 21.53 11.79
N PRO A 229 -15.53 21.92 11.55
CA PRO A 229 -16.11 21.85 10.22
C PRO A 229 -15.42 22.85 9.27
N LYS A 230 -15.07 22.39 8.06
CA LYS A 230 -14.50 23.19 6.97
C LYS A 230 -15.41 23.14 5.76
N THR A 231 -15.52 24.25 5.04
CA THR A 231 -16.32 24.33 3.80
C THR A 231 -15.57 23.87 2.55
N GLU A 232 -14.26 23.66 2.67
CA GLU A 232 -13.43 22.99 1.66
C GLU A 232 -13.16 21.53 2.05
N TYR A 233 -12.90 20.67 1.05
CA TYR A 233 -12.54 19.29 1.28
C TYR A 233 -11.23 19.17 2.07
N THR A 234 -11.36 18.61 3.25
CA THR A 234 -10.28 18.45 4.24
C THR A 234 -10.20 16.98 4.67
N ASP A 235 -9.00 16.50 4.92
CA ASP A 235 -8.76 15.16 5.46
C ASP A 235 -8.89 15.18 6.98
N TYR A 236 -9.94 14.54 7.49
CA TYR A 236 -10.14 14.32 8.92
C TYR A 236 -9.62 12.94 9.29
N THR A 237 -8.56 12.89 10.07
CA THR A 237 -7.91 11.63 10.46
C THR A 237 -8.08 11.38 11.95
N PHE A 238 -8.58 10.20 12.29
CA PHE A 238 -8.85 9.75 13.65
C PHE A 238 -8.08 8.45 13.93
N ASP A 239 -7.35 8.41 15.04
CA ASP A 239 -6.78 7.16 15.56
C ASP A 239 -7.84 6.47 16.44
N ILE A 240 -8.36 5.33 15.96
CA ILE A 240 -9.37 4.56 16.68
C ILE A 240 -8.80 3.44 17.55
N GLY A 241 -7.48 3.44 17.78
CA GLY A 241 -6.83 2.43 18.61
C GLY A 241 -7.39 2.35 20.02
N ARG A 242 -7.69 3.50 20.63
CA ARG A 242 -8.34 3.57 21.95
C ARG A 242 -9.76 3.03 21.92
N THR A 243 -10.53 3.32 20.88
CA THR A 243 -11.90 2.81 20.69
C THR A 243 -11.91 1.29 20.54
N ILE A 244 -10.92 0.74 19.80
CA ILE A 244 -10.74 -0.71 19.69
C ILE A 244 -10.41 -1.31 21.06
N SER A 245 -9.48 -0.71 21.81
CA SER A 245 -9.13 -1.19 23.16
C SER A 245 -10.30 -1.13 24.12
N ALA A 246 -11.13 -0.09 24.04
CA ALA A 246 -12.36 0.03 24.86
C ALA A 246 -13.38 -1.07 24.49
N TRP A 247 -13.55 -1.35 23.18
CA TRP A 247 -14.39 -2.44 22.71
C TRP A 247 -13.89 -3.80 23.26
N GLU A 248 -12.56 -4.08 23.14
CA GLU A 248 -11.94 -5.31 23.65
C GLU A 248 -12.15 -5.47 25.15
N SER A 249 -12.03 -4.40 25.90
CA SER A 249 -12.26 -4.39 27.34
C SER A 249 -13.73 -4.69 27.68
N ALA A 250 -14.69 -4.10 26.94
CA ALA A 250 -16.11 -4.34 27.15
C ALA A 250 -16.56 -5.76 26.77
N VAL A 251 -15.89 -6.39 25.82
CA VAL A 251 -16.14 -7.78 25.38
C VAL A 251 -15.33 -8.78 26.21
N ASN A 252 -14.27 -8.34 26.86
CA ASN A 252 -13.27 -9.15 27.56
C ASN A 252 -12.59 -10.17 26.65
N LYS A 253 -12.37 -9.82 25.37
CA LYS A 253 -11.69 -10.62 24.35
C LYS A 253 -10.99 -9.69 23.35
N LYS A 254 -9.97 -10.19 22.67
CA LYS A 254 -9.35 -9.49 21.56
C LYS A 254 -10.27 -9.46 20.35
N MET A 255 -10.18 -8.37 19.56
CA MET A 255 -10.89 -8.25 18.31
C MET A 255 -10.11 -9.00 17.21
N ALA A 256 -10.68 -10.08 16.70
CA ALA A 256 -10.11 -10.84 15.59
C ALA A 256 -10.37 -10.12 14.24
N THR A 257 -11.58 -9.59 14.07
CA THR A 257 -11.97 -8.88 12.85
C THR A 257 -12.74 -7.62 13.22
N LEU A 258 -12.35 -6.49 12.65
CA LEU A 258 -13.14 -5.27 12.66
C LEU A 258 -14.08 -5.32 11.46
N SER A 259 -15.37 -5.53 11.72
CA SER A 259 -16.38 -5.66 10.67
C SER A 259 -16.79 -4.31 10.12
N TYR A 260 -17.04 -3.34 10.99
CA TYR A 260 -17.37 -1.99 10.59
C TYR A 260 -16.98 -0.93 11.63
N ILE A 261 -16.81 0.30 11.14
CA ILE A 261 -16.67 1.52 11.93
C ILE A 261 -17.90 2.38 11.66
N GLN A 262 -18.55 2.84 12.71
CA GLN A 262 -19.73 3.70 12.62
C GLN A 262 -19.46 5.03 13.31
N ILE A 263 -19.67 6.14 12.61
CA ILE A 263 -19.29 7.48 13.04
C ILE A 263 -20.53 8.37 13.06
N LEU A 264 -20.72 9.06 14.16
CA LEU A 264 -21.74 10.09 14.31
C LEU A 264 -21.07 11.45 14.40
N PHE A 265 -21.55 12.39 13.62
CA PHE A 265 -21.11 13.80 13.63
C PHE A 265 -21.97 14.70 14.51
N THR A 266 -22.60 14.12 15.52
CA THR A 266 -23.41 14.86 16.48
C THR A 266 -23.05 14.43 17.89
N THR A 267 -23.35 15.29 18.87
CA THR A 267 -23.10 14.95 20.27
C THR A 267 -24.11 13.94 20.79
N VAL A 268 -23.70 13.19 21.81
CA VAL A 268 -24.59 12.34 22.59
C VAL A 268 -25.27 13.17 23.67
N GLY A 269 -26.58 13.29 23.61
CA GLY A 269 -27.36 14.08 24.56
C GLY A 269 -27.44 15.56 24.21
N ALA A 270 -27.82 16.37 25.21
CA ALA A 270 -27.87 17.82 25.07
C ALA A 270 -26.46 18.39 24.92
N GLY A 271 -26.15 18.93 23.74
CA GLY A 271 -24.84 19.47 23.46
C GLY A 271 -24.79 20.22 22.15
N ILE A 272 -23.61 20.71 21.83
CA ILE A 272 -23.35 21.39 20.56
C ILE A 272 -22.83 20.37 19.54
N GLY A 273 -23.37 20.39 18.33
CA GLY A 273 -23.00 19.52 17.25
C GLY A 273 -23.15 20.19 15.90
N TYR A 274 -22.78 19.47 14.85
CA TYR A 274 -23.02 19.91 13.49
C TYR A 274 -24.43 19.48 13.05
N ILE A 275 -25.22 20.43 12.58
CA ILE A 275 -26.54 20.21 11.99
C ILE A 275 -26.55 20.88 10.62
N GLY A 276 -26.50 20.10 9.56
CA GLY A 276 -26.46 20.59 8.18
C GLY A 276 -25.94 19.55 7.21
N ASP A 277 -25.93 19.90 5.93
CA ASP A 277 -25.40 19.03 4.92
C ASP A 277 -23.87 18.91 5.01
N TYR A 278 -23.35 17.70 4.77
CA TYR A 278 -21.93 17.48 4.57
C TYR A 278 -21.69 16.52 3.40
N PHE A 279 -20.50 16.55 2.85
CA PHE A 279 -20.14 15.85 1.61
C PHE A 279 -18.88 15.03 1.84
N VAL A 280 -18.95 13.72 1.58
CA VAL A 280 -17.84 12.79 1.70
C VAL A 280 -17.30 12.43 0.32
N GLU A 281 -16.04 12.77 0.05
CA GLU A 281 -15.35 12.42 -1.21
C GLU A 281 -14.78 11.00 -1.14
N SER A 282 -14.18 10.65 -0.01
CA SER A 282 -13.57 9.34 0.18
C SER A 282 -13.42 8.99 1.66
N ALA A 283 -13.30 7.70 1.93
CA ALA A 283 -12.98 7.18 3.25
C ALA A 283 -11.93 6.09 3.16
N ASN A 284 -11.03 6.04 4.14
CA ASN A 284 -10.08 4.97 4.28
C ASN A 284 -9.85 4.61 5.75
N PHE A 285 -9.49 3.33 5.99
CA PHE A 285 -9.09 2.85 7.31
C PHE A 285 -7.97 1.83 7.15
N GLY A 286 -7.03 1.88 8.11
CA GLY A 286 -5.87 1.00 8.02
C GLY A 286 -5.19 1.18 6.67
N ALA A 287 -5.37 2.31 6.04
CA ALA A 287 -4.50 2.76 4.99
C ALA A 287 -3.17 2.95 5.67
N ILE A 288 -2.62 1.83 5.95
CA ILE A 288 -1.22 1.76 6.09
C ILE A 288 -0.74 2.59 4.93
N ASP A 289 -0.13 3.70 5.27
CA ASP A 289 1.03 4.03 4.55
C ASP A 289 1.87 2.74 4.62
N TYR A 290 1.60 1.80 3.70
CA TYR A 290 2.57 0.81 3.30
C TYR A 290 3.67 1.61 2.59
N LYS A 291 4.32 2.48 3.30
CA LYS A 291 5.75 2.62 3.24
C LYS A 291 6.21 1.28 3.74
N ALA A 292 5.94 0.29 2.91
CA ALA A 292 6.70 -0.91 2.85
C ALA A 292 8.08 -0.43 3.14
N PHE A 293 8.67 -0.92 4.19
CA PHE A 293 10.06 -0.70 4.50
C PHE A 293 10.76 -0.66 3.14
N ASP A 294 11.22 0.52 2.75
CA ASP A 294 11.80 0.72 1.43
C ASP A 294 13.06 -0.15 1.36
N THR A 295 12.88 -1.34 0.82
CA THR A 295 13.94 -2.35 0.71
C THR A 295 14.95 -1.94 -0.34
N GLY A 296 14.63 -0.94 -1.15
CA GLY A 296 15.41 -0.62 -2.32
C GLY A 296 15.44 -1.78 -3.33
N LYS A 297 14.32 -2.44 -3.59
CA LYS A 297 14.28 -3.61 -4.47
C LYS A 297 14.59 -3.25 -5.92
N GLY A 298 15.53 -3.96 -6.55
CA GLY A 298 15.77 -3.87 -7.98
C GLY A 298 14.60 -4.46 -8.78
N ILE A 299 14.30 -3.85 -9.91
CA ILE A 299 13.33 -4.35 -10.90
C ILE A 299 14.09 -5.30 -11.80
N THR A 300 13.72 -6.58 -11.76
CA THR A 300 14.35 -7.60 -12.61
C THR A 300 13.97 -7.38 -14.06
N ILE A 301 14.97 -7.39 -14.93
CA ILE A 301 14.80 -7.35 -16.39
C ILE A 301 15.12 -8.73 -16.94
N THR A 302 14.16 -9.31 -17.65
CA THR A 302 14.29 -10.61 -18.31
C THR A 302 14.38 -10.37 -19.82
N ASP A 303 15.59 -10.23 -20.34
CA ASP A 303 15.84 -10.09 -21.77
C ASP A 303 17.22 -10.65 -22.09
N ASP A 304 17.27 -11.61 -22.98
CA ASP A 304 18.50 -12.29 -23.41
C ASP A 304 19.07 -11.70 -24.71
N SER A 305 18.51 -10.58 -25.20
CA SER A 305 18.91 -9.99 -26.50
C SER A 305 20.23 -9.23 -26.48
N GLY A 306 20.80 -8.99 -25.28
CA GLY A 306 22.00 -8.19 -25.09
C GLY A 306 21.78 -6.67 -25.20
N VAL A 307 20.59 -6.22 -25.60
CA VAL A 307 20.19 -4.81 -25.63
C VAL A 307 18.75 -4.68 -25.18
N THR A 308 18.56 -4.19 -23.98
CA THR A 308 17.24 -4.04 -23.37
C THR A 308 16.82 -2.56 -23.29
N LYS A 309 15.55 -2.29 -23.52
CA LYS A 309 14.94 -0.98 -23.27
C LYS A 309 13.98 -1.08 -22.09
N TYR A 310 14.16 -0.20 -21.10
CA TYR A 310 13.26 -0.08 -19.96
C TYR A 310 12.74 1.36 -19.87
N THR A 311 11.43 1.52 -19.80
CA THR A 311 10.79 2.85 -19.69
C THR A 311 10.22 3.03 -18.31
N HIS A 312 10.51 4.17 -17.69
CA HIS A 312 10.04 4.55 -16.36
C HIS A 312 9.46 5.97 -16.36
N THR A 313 8.50 6.21 -15.47
CA THR A 313 7.86 7.53 -15.25
C THR A 313 7.95 7.87 -13.78
N TYR A 314 8.40 9.07 -13.46
CA TYR A 314 8.53 9.55 -12.09
C TYR A 314 7.32 10.39 -11.69
N ASP A 315 6.73 10.06 -10.53
CA ASP A 315 5.54 10.74 -10.01
C ASP A 315 5.86 12.00 -9.18
N LYS A 316 7.13 12.23 -8.86
CA LYS A 316 7.55 13.36 -8.03
C LYS A 316 8.76 14.06 -8.63
N ALA A 317 8.83 15.38 -8.48
CA ALA A 317 10.02 16.14 -8.81
C ALA A 317 11.18 15.76 -7.88
N GLY A 318 12.40 15.70 -8.43
CA GLY A 318 13.59 15.31 -7.67
C GLY A 318 14.77 14.97 -8.58
N THR A 319 15.87 14.56 -7.95
CA THR A 319 17.02 13.98 -8.66
C THR A 319 17.15 12.53 -8.24
N TYR A 320 17.10 11.64 -9.21
CA TYR A 320 17.10 10.20 -9.03
C TYR A 320 18.41 9.63 -9.55
N GLU A 321 19.07 8.80 -8.73
CA GLU A 321 20.23 8.02 -9.16
C GLU A 321 19.76 6.64 -9.60
N VAL A 322 19.76 6.44 -10.91
CA VAL A 322 19.39 5.16 -11.50
C VAL A 322 20.62 4.26 -11.52
N VAL A 323 20.48 3.05 -11.00
CA VAL A 323 21.57 2.06 -10.95
C VAL A 323 21.14 0.80 -11.71
N VAL A 324 21.93 0.38 -12.68
CA VAL A 324 21.72 -0.89 -13.39
C VAL A 324 22.81 -1.85 -12.90
N VAL A 325 22.36 -3.02 -12.46
CA VAL A 325 23.24 -4.10 -11.95
C VAL A 325 23.12 -5.29 -12.89
N GLY A 326 24.25 -5.71 -13.45
CA GLY A 326 24.36 -6.90 -14.28
C GLY A 326 25.23 -7.96 -13.62
N SER A 327 24.82 -9.21 -13.64
CA SER A 327 25.57 -10.33 -13.07
C SER A 327 25.66 -11.49 -14.04
N SER A 328 26.86 -11.96 -14.26
CA SER A 328 27.17 -13.22 -14.95
C SER A 328 27.43 -14.32 -13.94
N SER A 329 26.81 -15.47 -14.09
CA SER A 329 26.97 -16.61 -13.20
C SER A 329 27.71 -17.75 -13.88
N GLY A 330 28.76 -18.23 -13.25
CA GLY A 330 29.36 -19.53 -13.53
C GLY A 330 28.70 -20.59 -12.66
N PHE A 331 28.44 -21.75 -13.25
CA PHE A 331 27.78 -22.84 -12.55
C PHE A 331 28.59 -24.12 -12.71
N LYS A 332 28.90 -24.75 -11.59
CA LYS A 332 29.57 -26.04 -11.53
C LYS A 332 28.66 -27.06 -10.87
N SER A 333 28.22 -28.04 -11.65
CA SER A 333 27.43 -29.16 -11.17
C SER A 333 28.34 -30.37 -10.89
N TYR A 334 28.16 -30.97 -9.72
CA TYR A 334 28.86 -32.17 -9.33
C TYR A 334 27.93 -33.37 -9.44
N SER A 335 28.32 -34.43 -10.17
CA SER A 335 27.56 -35.66 -10.18
C SER A 335 27.70 -36.41 -8.85
N LYS A 336 26.70 -37.23 -8.50
CA LYS A 336 26.68 -38.02 -7.28
C LYS A 336 27.94 -38.83 -7.02
N ASP A 337 28.67 -39.22 -8.07
CA ASP A 337 29.83 -40.12 -8.02
C ASP A 337 31.16 -39.39 -8.14
N GLY A 338 31.15 -38.06 -8.37
CA GLY A 338 32.35 -37.32 -8.75
C GLY A 338 32.88 -36.33 -7.77
N TYR A 339 32.21 -36.04 -6.65
CA TYR A 339 32.68 -35.11 -5.65
C TYR A 339 32.40 -35.62 -4.25
N LYS A 340 33.21 -35.17 -3.31
CA LYS A 340 33.29 -35.65 -1.95
C LYS A 340 31.92 -35.90 -1.32
N THR A 341 31.73 -37.11 -0.85
CA THR A 341 30.55 -37.60 -0.13
C THR A 341 30.35 -36.92 1.26
N ASP A 342 31.30 -36.14 1.69
CA ASP A 342 31.35 -35.45 2.98
C ASP A 342 30.93 -33.98 2.93
N VAL A 343 30.52 -33.46 1.81
CA VAL A 343 29.91 -32.12 1.70
C VAL A 343 28.42 -32.19 2.02
N GLY A 344 28.05 -32.91 3.04
CA GLY A 344 26.72 -32.96 3.62
C GLY A 344 25.56 -33.06 2.62
N THR A 345 24.35 -32.84 3.10
CA THR A 345 23.09 -32.78 2.31
C THR A 345 22.92 -31.48 1.52
N VAL A 346 23.92 -30.63 1.49
CA VAL A 346 23.89 -29.36 0.77
C VAL A 346 24.11 -29.63 -0.72
N SER A 347 23.39 -28.90 -1.55
CA SER A 347 23.54 -28.92 -3.02
C SER A 347 25.01 -29.04 -3.42
N ALA A 348 25.35 -30.11 -4.15
CA ALA A 348 26.68 -30.28 -4.71
C ALA A 348 27.00 -29.30 -5.86
N ASN A 349 26.23 -28.23 -5.94
CA ASN A 349 26.36 -27.19 -6.96
C ASN A 349 27.04 -25.94 -6.37
N GLU A 350 27.94 -25.40 -7.11
CA GLU A 350 28.70 -24.21 -6.76
C GLU A 350 28.43 -23.11 -7.78
N TYR A 351 28.06 -21.92 -7.29
CA TYR A 351 27.82 -20.75 -8.12
C TYR A 351 28.91 -19.71 -7.87
N LYS A 352 29.47 -19.17 -8.93
CA LYS A 352 30.33 -18.02 -8.90
C LYS A 352 29.68 -16.88 -9.69
N TYR A 353 29.83 -15.67 -9.21
CA TYR A 353 29.23 -14.51 -9.81
C TYR A 353 30.31 -13.48 -10.12
N ASN A 354 30.15 -12.84 -11.28
CA ASN A 354 30.84 -11.64 -11.65
C ASN A 354 29.77 -10.54 -11.83
N THR A 355 29.87 -9.45 -11.06
CA THR A 355 28.80 -8.45 -10.99
C THR A 355 29.40 -7.06 -11.22
N GLU A 356 28.76 -6.30 -12.08
CA GLU A 356 29.08 -4.91 -12.39
C GLU A 356 27.85 -4.05 -12.25
N TYR A 357 28.04 -2.75 -12.02
CA TYR A 357 26.94 -1.79 -12.00
C TYR A 357 27.31 -0.50 -12.76
N ARG A 358 26.29 0.17 -13.26
CA ARG A 358 26.39 1.48 -13.94
C ARG A 358 25.33 2.41 -13.40
N THR A 359 25.67 3.70 -13.32
CA THR A 359 24.79 4.72 -12.77
C THR A 359 24.49 5.81 -13.81
N ILE A 360 23.29 6.37 -13.72
CA ILE A 360 22.89 7.56 -14.48
C ILE A 360 21.98 8.43 -13.61
N LYS A 361 22.10 9.75 -13.67
CA LYS A 361 21.26 10.68 -12.92
C LYS A 361 20.14 11.22 -13.81
N ILE A 362 18.92 11.21 -13.29
CA ILE A 362 17.74 11.80 -13.91
C ILE A 362 17.23 12.92 -13.02
N THR A 363 17.04 14.11 -13.61
CA THR A 363 16.44 15.27 -12.95
C THR A 363 15.00 15.41 -13.42
N VAL A 364 14.06 15.35 -12.48
CA VAL A 364 12.63 15.49 -12.71
C VAL A 364 12.17 16.84 -12.18
N THR A 365 11.66 17.68 -13.06
CA THR A 365 11.10 18.99 -12.72
C THR A 365 9.56 18.92 -12.57
N PRO A 366 8.94 19.87 -11.85
CA PRO A 366 7.49 19.93 -11.74
C PRO A 366 6.76 20.03 -13.07
#